data_0e696338e063813ca076cbc84f8b77c8
#
_entry.id   0e696338e063813ca076cbc84f8b77c8
#
_cell.length_a   1.000
_cell.length_b   1.000
_cell.length_c   1.000
_cell.angle_alpha   90.00
_cell.angle_beta   90.00
_cell.angle_gamma   90.00
#
_symmetry.space_group_name_H-M   'P 1'
#
loop_
_entity.id
_entity.type
_entity.pdbx_description
1 polymer ?
#
loop_
_entity_poly.entity_id
_entity_poly.type
_entity_poly.pdbx_seq_one_letter_code
_entity_poly.pdbx_strand_id
1 'polypeptide(L)' 'MAIKVGDTDLVQRGILISKYVDGECDPREKAQAEFLIDNDDWCNRVYVKQMIAQCRLEEYFS' A
#
# COMPACT_ATOMS: atom_id res chain seq x y z
N MET A 1 21.18 4.67 18.92
CA MET A 1 20.67 4.12 18.37
C MET A 1 19.85 4.51 17.51
N ALA A 2 19.72 4.19 16.76
CA ALA A 2 19.16 4.93 15.93
C ALA A 2 18.24 4.24 15.10
N ILE A 3 17.23 3.87 15.62
CA ILE A 3 16.19 3.41 14.84
C ILE A 3 15.61 4.57 14.18
N LYS A 4 15.68 4.63 12.91
CA LYS A 4 15.07 5.72 12.20
C LYS A 4 13.59 5.50 12.17
N VAL A 5 12.90 6.37 12.81
CA VAL A 5 11.46 6.35 12.82
C VAL A 5 10.91 6.34 11.39
N GLY A 6 11.59 7.01 10.49
CA GLY A 6 11.16 7.06 9.09
C GLY A 6 11.15 5.70 8.39
N ASP A 7 12.15 4.87 8.68
CA ASP A 7 12.22 3.55 8.05
C ASP A 7 11.08 2.65 8.52
N THR A 8 10.80 2.66 9.82
CA THR A 8 9.70 1.89 10.38
C THR A 8 8.37 2.36 9.80
N ASP A 9 8.22 3.67 9.68
CA ASP A 9 7.00 4.27 9.15
C ASP A 9 6.77 3.85 7.70
N LEU A 10 7.82 3.85 6.88
CA LEU A 10 7.70 3.43 5.48
C LEU A 10 7.32 1.96 5.37
N VAL A 11 7.90 1.11 6.21
CA VAL A 11 7.57 -0.31 6.20
C VAL A 11 6.09 -0.50 6.56
N GLN A 12 5.62 0.19 7.58
CA GLN A 12 4.22 0.07 7.99
C GLN A 12 3.27 0.59 6.92
N ARG A 13 3.62 1.69 6.27
CA ARG A 13 2.81 2.20 5.16
C ARG A 13 2.75 1.21 4.03
N GLY A 14 3.87 0.58 3.69
CA GLY A 14 3.91 -0.44 2.65
C GLY A 14 3.02 -1.62 2.96
N ILE A 15 3.06 -2.08 4.21
CA ILE A 15 2.21 -3.19 4.65
C ILE A 15 0.74 -2.79 4.55
N LEU A 16 0.40 -1.59 4.98
CA LEU A 16 -0.98 -1.11 4.92
C LEU A 16 -1.49 -1.03 3.49
N ILE A 17 -0.68 -0.51 2.58
CA ILE A 17 -1.06 -0.42 1.18
C ILE A 17 -1.23 -1.83 0.58
N SER A 18 -0.36 -2.76 0.92
CA SER A 18 -0.49 -4.14 0.46
C SER A 18 -1.81 -4.77 0.94
N LYS A 19 -2.15 -4.56 2.20
CA LYS A 19 -3.42 -5.06 2.73
C LYS A 19 -4.61 -4.42 2.01
N TYR A 20 -4.49 -3.13 1.71
CA TYR A 20 -5.56 -2.42 1.02
C TYR A 20 -5.79 -3.01 -0.37
N VAL A 21 -4.72 -3.26 -1.10
CA VAL A 21 -4.81 -3.83 -2.44
C VAL A 21 -5.40 -5.24 -2.39
N ASP A 22 -5.05 -6.03 -1.37
CA ASP A 22 -5.56 -7.38 -1.22
C ASP A 22 -6.99 -7.42 -0.65
N GLY A 23 -7.51 -6.30 -0.23
CA GLY A 23 -8.86 -6.24 0.34
C GLY A 23 -8.93 -6.75 1.77
N GLU A 24 -7.82 -6.73 2.50
CA GLU A 24 -7.74 -7.26 3.86
C GLU A 24 -7.79 -6.19 4.94
N CYS A 25 -8.00 -4.94 4.55
CA CYS A 25 -8.08 -3.85 5.51
C CYS A 25 -9.46 -3.81 6.15
N ASP A 26 -9.48 -3.51 7.46
CA ASP A 26 -10.75 -3.17 8.10
C ASP A 26 -11.13 -1.72 7.71
N PRO A 27 -12.35 -1.24 8.07
CA PRO A 27 -12.77 0.10 7.62
C PRO A 27 -11.84 1.23 8.06
N ARG A 28 -11.22 1.11 9.23
CA ARG A 28 -10.30 2.13 9.72
C ARG A 28 -9.01 2.13 8.93
N GLU A 29 -8.47 0.94 8.70
CA GLU A 29 -7.25 0.79 7.91
C GLU A 29 -7.48 1.23 6.47
N LYS A 30 -8.64 0.92 5.94
CA LYS A 30 -8.99 1.32 4.58
C LYS A 30 -9.00 2.84 4.44
N ALA A 31 -9.62 3.54 5.37
CA ALA A 31 -9.66 4.99 5.35
C ALA A 31 -8.27 5.58 5.44
N GLN A 32 -7.42 5.02 6.29
CA GLN A 32 -6.05 5.47 6.44
C GLN A 32 -5.24 5.23 5.17
N ALA A 33 -5.39 4.06 4.56
CA ALA A 33 -4.70 3.74 3.33
C ALA A 33 -5.12 4.70 2.21
N GLU A 34 -6.40 4.98 2.09
CA GLU A 34 -6.89 5.90 1.08
C GLU A 34 -6.33 7.31 1.29
N PHE A 35 -6.25 7.75 2.54
CA PHE A 35 -5.67 9.04 2.85
C PHE A 35 -4.20 9.09 2.43
N LEU A 36 -3.44 8.03 2.73
CA LEU A 36 -2.04 7.96 2.37
C LEU A 36 -1.84 7.94 0.85
N ILE A 37 -2.67 7.20 0.15
CA ILE A 37 -2.58 7.14 -1.31
C ILE A 37 -2.81 8.52 -1.93
N ASP A 38 -3.74 9.28 -1.37
CA ASP A 38 -4.04 10.61 -1.89
C ASP A 38 -2.99 11.65 -1.53
N ASN A 39 -2.35 11.52 -0.36
CA ASN A 39 -1.50 12.58 0.17
C ASN A 39 -0.01 12.26 0.22
N ASP A 40 0.36 11.00 0.06
CA ASP A 40 1.76 10.58 0.11
C ASP A 40 2.15 10.02 -1.24
N ASP A 41 3.08 10.69 -1.90
CA ASP A 41 3.50 10.32 -3.25
C ASP A 41 4.09 8.90 -3.28
N TRP A 42 4.87 8.54 -2.26
CA TRP A 42 5.46 7.21 -2.18
C TRP A 42 4.38 6.13 -2.06
N CYS A 43 3.38 6.36 -1.21
CA CYS A 43 2.28 5.41 -1.04
C CYS A 43 1.47 5.29 -2.32
N ASN A 44 1.27 6.40 -3.01
CA ASN A 44 0.56 6.38 -4.29
C ASN A 44 1.29 5.51 -5.31
N ARG A 45 2.61 5.65 -5.38
CA ARG A 45 3.41 4.85 -6.30
C ARG A 45 3.37 3.38 -5.96
N VAL A 46 3.46 3.04 -4.67
CA VAL A 46 3.40 1.65 -4.22
C VAL A 46 2.04 1.06 -4.60
N TYR A 47 0.97 1.80 -4.36
CA TYR A 47 -0.37 1.36 -4.69
C TYR A 47 -0.51 1.08 -6.19
N VAL A 48 -0.08 2.03 -7.01
CA VAL A 48 -0.20 1.90 -8.47
C VAL A 48 0.60 0.69 -8.95
N LYS A 49 1.81 0.50 -8.44
CA LYS A 49 2.62 -0.65 -8.83
C LYS A 49 1.97 -1.96 -8.48
N GLN A 50 1.37 -2.06 -7.31
CA GLN A 50 0.71 -3.29 -6.90
C GLN A 50 -0.53 -3.56 -7.71
N MET A 51 -1.28 -2.52 -8.04
CA MET A 51 -2.47 -2.68 -8.87
C MET A 51 -2.10 -3.16 -10.28
N ILE A 52 -1.04 -2.60 -10.85
CA ILE A 52 -0.58 -3.03 -12.17
C ILE A 52 -0.13 -4.49 -12.13
N ALA A 53 0.59 -4.89 -11.09
CA ALA A 53 1.05 -6.27 -10.94
C ALA A 53 -0.14 -7.24 -10.85
N GLN A 54 -1.17 -6.87 -10.11
CA GLN A 54 -2.36 -7.71 -10.00
C GLN A 54 -3.10 -7.81 -11.33
N CYS A 55 -3.22 -6.71 -12.04
CA CYS A 55 -3.87 -6.73 -13.35
C CYS A 55 -3.13 -7.63 -14.33
N ARG A 56 -1.81 -7.59 -14.30
CA ARG A 56 -1.04 -8.45 -15.18
C ARG A 56 -1.20 -9.91 -14.85
N LEU A 57 -1.27 -10.25 -13.55
CA LEU A 57 -1.48 -11.62 -13.14
C LEU A 57 -2.85 -12.11 -13.58
N GLU A 58 -3.86 -11.28 -13.47
CA GLU A 58 -5.19 -11.65 -13.92
C GLU A 58 -5.22 -11.92 -15.43
N GLU A 59 -4.56 -11.08 -16.20
CA GLU A 59 -4.46 -11.30 -17.63
C GLU A 59 -3.76 -12.61 -17.94
N TYR A 60 -2.74 -12.95 -17.16
CA TYR A 60 -1.97 -14.14 -17.39
C TYR A 60 -2.77 -15.41 -17.11
N PHE A 61 -3.66 -15.36 -16.12
CA PHE A 61 -4.38 -16.54 -15.67
C PHE A 61 -5.83 -16.58 -16.16
N SER A 62 -6.29 -15.59 -16.82
CA SER A 62 -7.69 -15.61 -17.31
C SER A 62 -7.85 -16.25 -18.69
#